data_26c173ad71d188e4ec9d86e512a66e13
#
_entry.id   26c173ad71d188e4ec9d86e512a66e13
#
_cell.length_a   1.000
_cell.length_b   1.000
_cell.length_c   1.000
_cell.angle_alpha   90.00
_cell.angle_beta   90.00
_cell.angle_gamma   90.00
#
_symmetry.space_group_name_H-M   'P 1'
#
loop_
_entity.id
_entity.type
_entity.pdbx_description
1 polymer ?
#
loop_
_entity_poly.entity_id
_entity_poly.type
_entity_poly.pdbx_seq_one_letter_code
_entity_poly.pdbx_strand_id
1 'polypeptide(L)'
;DGYTVATPVETHFSLTKLILENGNHVLVEKPITLKKSDAVILNKIAEKRNVNLMTGHLLLFHPAIRKIREMLQVGKIGKLQYIYSNRLNLGAVRTEENILWSFAPHDISLFQFLIGKIPNSVLSRGGAFLQPHIHDTTMTVLQYPENIVGHIFVSWLHPFKEHRLVVMGSKGMVSYEDSSEEKELLFYEKGIDWIQGEPIKRDGATEVIKYDPALPLTEELRYFLNHLDGTPITVANGSNGIEVLDILEKATESLMKG
;
A
#
# COMPACT_ATOMS: atom_id res chain seq x y z
N ASP A 1 -2.79 12.52 25.04
CA ASP A 1 -2.56 13.41 23.89
C ASP A 1 -2.11 12.62 22.65
N GLY A 2 -2.25 13.21 21.44
CA GLY A 2 -1.80 12.65 20.18
C GLY A 2 -0.87 13.62 19.45
N TYR A 3 0.13 13.05 18.76
CA TYR A 3 1.14 13.80 18.02
C TYR A 3 1.24 13.27 16.59
N THR A 4 1.52 14.16 15.64
CA THR A 4 1.87 13.81 14.27
C THR A 4 3.34 14.10 14.03
N VAL A 5 4.07 13.10 13.51
CA VAL A 5 5.49 13.21 13.12
C VAL A 5 5.55 13.24 11.59
N ALA A 6 5.78 14.42 11.01
CA ALA A 6 5.88 14.67 9.57
C ALA A 6 7.22 15.38 9.24
N THR A 7 8.28 14.91 9.83
CA THR A 7 9.66 15.41 9.71
C THR A 7 10.45 14.55 8.71
N PRO A 8 11.72 14.85 8.37
CA PRO A 8 12.56 13.95 7.61
C PRO A 8 12.67 12.57 8.28
N VAL A 9 12.67 11.51 7.46
CA VAL A 9 12.56 10.11 7.91
C VAL A 9 13.64 9.68 8.90
N GLU A 10 14.83 10.27 8.83
CA GLU A 10 15.96 10.01 9.75
C GLU A 10 15.60 10.34 11.21
N THR A 11 14.62 11.22 11.41
CA THR A 11 14.18 11.64 12.74
C THR A 11 12.97 10.86 13.25
N HIS A 12 12.29 10.10 12.39
CA HIS A 12 11.06 9.39 12.74
C HIS A 12 11.24 8.49 13.97
N PHE A 13 12.30 7.67 13.98
CA PHE A 13 12.55 6.75 15.09
C PHE A 13 12.70 7.49 16.43
N SER A 14 13.60 8.48 16.49
CA SER A 14 13.91 9.17 17.74
C SER A 14 12.72 9.97 18.30
N LEU A 15 12.02 10.70 17.43
CA LEU A 15 10.85 11.50 17.83
C LEU A 15 9.68 10.62 18.24
N THR A 16 9.34 9.60 17.43
CA THR A 16 8.26 8.68 17.73
C THR A 16 8.52 7.93 19.03
N LYS A 17 9.76 7.45 19.25
CA LYS A 17 10.17 6.80 20.48
C LYS A 17 9.94 7.71 21.70
N LEU A 18 10.41 8.95 21.64
CA LEU A 18 10.26 9.93 22.72
C LEU A 18 8.78 10.14 23.07
N ILE A 19 7.91 10.30 22.07
CA ILE A 19 6.48 10.54 22.28
C ILE A 19 5.80 9.30 22.90
N LEU A 20 6.08 8.10 22.37
CA LEU A 20 5.53 6.84 22.89
C LEU A 20 6.00 6.55 24.33
N GLU A 21 7.28 6.80 24.65
CA GLU A 21 7.83 6.61 26.00
C GLU A 21 7.17 7.54 27.03
N ASN A 22 6.66 8.69 26.60
CA ASN A 22 5.87 9.61 27.43
C ASN A 22 4.37 9.28 27.48
N GLY A 23 3.95 8.13 26.92
CA GLY A 23 2.57 7.66 27.02
C GLY A 23 1.58 8.39 26.09
N ASN A 24 2.04 8.90 24.95
CA ASN A 24 1.21 9.60 24.01
C ASN A 24 1.01 8.81 22.71
N HIS A 25 -0.14 9.01 22.05
CA HIS A 25 -0.45 8.42 20.74
C HIS A 25 0.32 9.11 19.62
N VAL A 26 0.73 8.37 18.58
CA VAL A 26 1.53 8.91 17.47
C VAL A 26 0.99 8.46 16.12
N LEU A 27 0.81 9.43 15.22
CA LEU A 27 0.75 9.23 13.78
C LEU A 27 2.10 9.67 13.19
N VAL A 28 2.83 8.74 12.59
CA VAL A 28 4.12 9.04 11.94
C VAL A 28 4.03 8.82 10.43
N GLU A 29 4.57 9.76 9.65
CA GLU A 29 4.61 9.66 8.20
C GLU A 29 5.37 8.43 7.69
N LYS A 30 5.05 8.01 6.48
CA LYS A 30 5.72 6.90 5.79
C LYS A 30 7.12 7.32 5.27
N PRO A 31 8.07 6.38 5.27
CA PRO A 31 8.05 5.11 5.99
C PRO A 31 8.15 5.35 7.50
N ILE A 32 7.55 4.48 8.29
CA ILE A 32 7.54 4.62 9.76
C ILE A 32 8.95 4.77 10.35
N THR A 33 9.93 4.05 9.78
CA THR A 33 11.37 4.14 10.05
C THR A 33 12.16 3.70 8.81
N LEU A 34 13.49 3.89 8.80
CA LEU A 34 14.38 3.39 7.75
C LEU A 34 14.73 1.90 7.90
N LYS A 35 14.50 1.31 9.08
CA LYS A 35 14.81 -0.10 9.37
C LYS A 35 13.61 -0.75 10.06
N LYS A 36 13.27 -1.96 9.62
CA LYS A 36 12.24 -2.78 10.25
C LYS A 36 12.50 -3.00 11.75
N SER A 37 13.77 -3.22 12.15
CA SER A 37 14.15 -3.39 13.55
C SER A 37 13.70 -2.24 14.44
N ASP A 38 13.80 -1.01 13.94
CA ASP A 38 13.43 0.20 14.66
C ASP A 38 11.90 0.31 14.80
N ALA A 39 11.16 -0.02 13.74
CA ALA A 39 9.70 -0.07 13.78
C ALA A 39 9.19 -1.12 14.79
N VAL A 40 9.86 -2.28 14.89
CA VAL A 40 9.55 -3.30 15.89
C VAL A 40 9.75 -2.77 17.32
N ILE A 41 10.80 -1.98 17.55
CA ILE A 41 11.04 -1.33 18.85
C ILE A 41 9.92 -0.35 19.18
N LEU A 42 9.53 0.51 18.23
CA LEU A 42 8.45 1.47 18.42
C LEU A 42 7.11 0.79 18.74
N ASN A 43 6.79 -0.27 18.01
CA ASN A 43 5.55 -1.01 18.22
C ASN A 43 5.49 -1.65 19.60
N LYS A 44 6.61 -2.25 20.07
CA LYS A 44 6.72 -2.79 21.44
C LYS A 44 6.56 -1.73 22.52
N ILE A 45 7.07 -0.51 22.29
CA ILE A 45 6.89 0.60 23.23
C ILE A 45 5.42 1.01 23.27
N ALA A 46 4.78 1.15 22.12
CA ALA A 46 3.35 1.48 22.01
C ALA A 46 2.48 0.46 22.75
N GLU A 47 2.71 -0.84 22.51
CA GLU A 47 2.02 -1.93 23.22
C GLU A 47 2.24 -1.86 24.74
N LYS A 48 3.49 -1.70 25.19
CA LYS A 48 3.83 -1.61 26.62
C LYS A 48 3.20 -0.40 27.31
N ARG A 49 3.06 0.71 26.58
CA ARG A 49 2.47 1.97 27.08
C ARG A 49 0.96 2.04 26.91
N ASN A 50 0.37 1.05 26.21
CA ASN A 50 -1.06 1.04 25.85
C ASN A 50 -1.48 2.32 25.11
N VAL A 51 -0.69 2.70 24.11
CA VAL A 51 -0.94 3.84 23.23
C VAL A 51 -0.92 3.41 21.77
N ASN A 52 -1.61 4.18 20.92
CA ASN A 52 -1.68 3.91 19.50
C ASN A 52 -0.44 4.44 18.76
N LEU A 53 0.16 3.58 17.93
CA LEU A 53 1.14 3.92 16.91
C LEU A 53 0.49 3.71 15.55
N MET A 54 0.35 4.76 14.78
CA MET A 54 -0.22 4.76 13.42
C MET A 54 0.82 5.22 12.41
N THR A 55 0.85 4.58 11.25
CA THR A 55 1.71 4.99 10.12
C THR A 55 0.89 5.74 9.09
N GLY A 56 1.44 6.83 8.52
CA GLY A 56 0.82 7.64 7.48
C GLY A 56 0.64 6.91 6.15
N HIS A 57 -0.14 5.85 6.15
CA HIS A 57 -0.53 5.10 4.94
C HIS A 57 -1.81 5.70 4.35
N LEU A 58 -1.70 6.95 3.92
CA LEU A 58 -2.78 7.80 3.42
C LEU A 58 -3.77 7.10 2.50
N LEU A 59 -3.29 6.28 1.55
CA LEU A 59 -4.14 5.64 0.55
C LEU A 59 -5.11 4.60 1.14
N LEU A 60 -4.86 4.07 2.34
CA LEU A 60 -5.79 3.17 3.02
C LEU A 60 -7.08 3.87 3.46
N PHE A 61 -7.04 5.20 3.51
CA PHE A 61 -8.16 6.07 3.85
C PHE A 61 -8.87 6.64 2.62
N HIS A 62 -8.37 6.33 1.40
CA HIS A 62 -9.02 6.75 0.17
C HIS A 62 -10.37 6.04 -0.02
N PRO A 63 -11.49 6.78 -0.26
CA PRO A 63 -12.83 6.18 -0.33
C PRO A 63 -12.97 5.09 -1.39
N ALA A 64 -12.36 5.26 -2.58
CA ALA A 64 -12.34 4.23 -3.62
C ALA A 64 -11.64 2.94 -3.14
N ILE A 65 -10.52 3.05 -2.42
CA ILE A 65 -9.79 1.90 -1.88
C ILE A 65 -10.61 1.16 -0.82
N ARG A 66 -11.27 1.90 0.07
CA ARG A 66 -12.20 1.31 1.04
C ARG A 66 -13.36 0.60 0.36
N LYS A 67 -13.88 1.18 -0.74
CA LYS A 67 -14.93 0.55 -1.54
C LYS A 67 -14.46 -0.74 -2.22
N ILE A 68 -13.24 -0.79 -2.76
CA ILE A 68 -12.65 -2.03 -3.30
C ILE A 68 -12.57 -3.10 -2.19
N ARG A 69 -12.12 -2.75 -0.99
CA ARG A 69 -12.07 -3.68 0.14
C ARG A 69 -13.45 -4.22 0.50
N GLU A 70 -14.46 -3.35 0.58
CA GLU A 70 -15.86 -3.74 0.79
C GLU A 70 -16.32 -4.76 -0.28
N MET A 71 -16.06 -4.47 -1.56
CA MET A 71 -16.41 -5.35 -2.67
C MET A 71 -15.74 -6.73 -2.57
N LEU A 72 -14.50 -6.79 -2.09
CA LEU A 72 -13.81 -8.06 -1.80
C LEU A 72 -14.50 -8.80 -0.65
N GLN A 73 -14.82 -8.11 0.45
CA GLN A 73 -15.43 -8.70 1.64
C GLN A 73 -16.83 -9.26 1.38
N VAL A 74 -17.65 -8.55 0.59
CA VAL A 74 -19.01 -9.02 0.22
C VAL A 74 -18.97 -10.03 -0.94
N GLY A 75 -17.79 -10.36 -1.46
CA GLY A 75 -17.62 -11.36 -2.51
C GLY A 75 -18.10 -10.93 -3.91
N LYS A 76 -18.25 -9.61 -4.17
CA LYS A 76 -18.62 -9.07 -5.50
C LYS A 76 -17.56 -9.42 -6.55
N ILE A 77 -16.27 -9.34 -6.17
CA ILE A 77 -15.13 -9.67 -7.04
C ILE A 77 -14.87 -11.19 -7.10
N GLY A 78 -15.39 -11.95 -6.15
CA GLY A 78 -15.13 -13.37 -5.98
C GLY A 78 -13.79 -13.65 -5.29
N LYS A 79 -13.21 -14.84 -5.53
CA LYS A 79 -11.89 -15.19 -4.98
C LYS A 79 -10.81 -14.35 -5.65
N LEU A 80 -10.04 -13.60 -4.87
CA LEU A 80 -8.93 -12.81 -5.38
C LEU A 80 -7.87 -13.71 -6.00
N GLN A 81 -7.41 -13.36 -7.18
CA GLN A 81 -6.43 -14.13 -7.96
C GLN A 81 -5.17 -13.31 -8.23
N TYR A 82 -5.35 -12.05 -8.62
CA TYR A 82 -4.26 -11.20 -9.07
C TYR A 82 -4.55 -9.73 -8.73
N ILE A 83 -3.49 -8.99 -8.37
CA ILE A 83 -3.54 -7.56 -8.11
C ILE A 83 -2.31 -6.89 -8.69
N TYR A 84 -2.47 -5.73 -9.31
CA TYR A 84 -1.30 -4.94 -9.67
C TYR A 84 -1.51 -3.45 -9.46
N SER A 85 -0.40 -2.75 -9.28
CA SER A 85 -0.37 -1.30 -9.26
C SER A 85 0.76 -0.75 -10.13
N ASN A 86 0.45 0.34 -10.82
CA ASN A 86 1.41 1.19 -11.51
C ASN A 86 1.43 2.54 -10.81
N ARG A 87 2.62 3.00 -10.43
CA ARG A 87 2.85 4.36 -9.92
C ARG A 87 4.02 4.98 -10.66
N LEU A 88 3.67 5.61 -11.77
CA LEU A 88 4.57 6.02 -12.81
C LEU A 88 4.45 7.52 -13.05
N ASN A 89 5.55 8.20 -13.28
CA ASN A 89 5.57 9.63 -13.59
C ASN A 89 6.94 10.04 -14.13
N LEU A 90 7.02 11.08 -14.95
CA LEU A 90 8.24 11.82 -15.15
C LEU A 90 8.26 12.94 -14.10
N GLY A 91 8.83 12.64 -12.93
CA GLY A 91 8.73 13.50 -11.75
C GLY A 91 10.09 13.92 -11.18
N ALA A 92 10.06 14.40 -9.94
CA ALA A 92 11.28 14.78 -9.23
C ALA A 92 12.10 13.54 -8.89
N VAL A 93 13.28 13.44 -9.50
CA VAL A 93 14.26 12.40 -9.21
C VAL A 93 14.88 12.66 -7.85
N ARG A 94 14.98 11.65 -7.01
CA ARG A 94 15.60 11.74 -5.69
C ARG A 94 17.08 11.36 -5.77
N THR A 95 17.87 11.88 -4.85
CA THR A 95 19.29 11.56 -4.69
C THR A 95 19.57 10.78 -3.41
N GLU A 96 18.66 10.81 -2.45
CA GLU A 96 18.79 10.20 -1.13
C GLU A 96 18.16 8.80 -1.05
N GLU A 97 17.18 8.52 -1.93
CA GLU A 97 16.44 7.26 -1.95
C GLU A 97 16.15 6.81 -3.40
N ASN A 98 15.97 5.52 -3.62
CA ASN A 98 15.54 5.00 -4.92
C ASN A 98 14.00 5.01 -5.05
N ILE A 99 13.51 4.78 -6.29
CA ILE A 99 12.07 4.80 -6.59
C ILE A 99 11.26 3.78 -5.79
N LEU A 100 11.85 2.62 -5.43
CA LEU A 100 11.19 1.60 -4.64
C LEU A 100 10.79 2.15 -3.25
N TRP A 101 11.72 2.77 -2.53
CA TRP A 101 11.47 3.37 -1.22
C TRP A 101 10.58 4.60 -1.28
N SER A 102 10.71 5.37 -2.37
CA SER A 102 9.91 6.57 -2.57
C SER A 102 8.43 6.28 -2.82
N PHE A 103 8.11 5.34 -3.71
CA PHE A 103 6.77 5.11 -4.22
C PHE A 103 6.11 3.82 -3.72
N ALA A 104 6.83 2.71 -3.69
CA ALA A 104 6.24 1.41 -3.40
C ALA A 104 5.64 1.23 -2.00
N PRO A 105 6.03 1.98 -0.92
CA PRO A 105 5.35 1.87 0.38
C PRO A 105 3.84 2.04 0.30
N HIS A 106 3.36 2.95 -0.56
CA HIS A 106 1.94 3.17 -0.79
C HIS A 106 1.25 1.93 -1.36
N ASP A 107 1.85 1.33 -2.38
CA ASP A 107 1.26 0.19 -3.10
C ASP A 107 1.38 -1.10 -2.29
N ILE A 108 2.48 -1.28 -1.56
CA ILE A 108 2.64 -2.39 -0.62
C ILE A 108 1.57 -2.33 0.46
N SER A 109 1.35 -1.16 1.07
CA SER A 109 0.32 -0.98 2.09
C SER A 109 -1.09 -1.28 1.55
N LEU A 110 -1.39 -0.85 0.30
CA LEU A 110 -2.64 -1.19 -0.38
C LEU A 110 -2.82 -2.70 -0.55
N PHE A 111 -1.78 -3.40 -0.99
CA PHE A 111 -1.85 -4.86 -1.19
C PHE A 111 -2.09 -5.58 0.13
N GLN A 112 -1.33 -5.22 1.19
CA GLN A 112 -1.53 -5.79 2.53
C GLN A 112 -2.96 -5.54 3.04
N PHE A 113 -3.48 -4.33 2.84
CA PHE A 113 -4.83 -3.97 3.23
C PHE A 113 -5.92 -4.74 2.47
N LEU A 114 -5.77 -4.94 1.17
CA LEU A 114 -6.79 -5.59 0.33
C LEU A 114 -6.71 -7.13 0.41
N ILE A 115 -5.51 -7.69 0.47
CA ILE A 115 -5.28 -9.15 0.52
C ILE A 115 -5.43 -9.67 1.95
N GLY A 116 -4.97 -8.91 2.95
CA GLY A 116 -5.00 -9.29 4.37
C GLY A 116 -4.02 -10.44 4.71
N LYS A 117 -2.96 -10.65 3.91
CA LYS A 117 -1.98 -11.73 4.07
C LYS A 117 -0.58 -11.21 3.78
N ILE A 118 0.42 -11.87 4.38
CA ILE A 118 1.84 -11.59 4.11
C ILE A 118 2.30 -12.43 2.91
N PRO A 119 3.10 -11.86 1.96
CA PRO A 119 3.61 -12.61 0.84
C PRO A 119 4.64 -13.66 1.27
N ASN A 120 4.58 -14.83 0.63
CA ASN A 120 5.54 -15.93 0.83
C ASN A 120 6.90 -15.61 0.20
N SER A 121 6.91 -14.85 -0.89
CA SER A 121 8.13 -14.41 -1.57
C SER A 121 7.98 -13.02 -2.18
N VAL A 122 9.11 -12.34 -2.27
CA VAL A 122 9.27 -10.99 -2.85
C VAL A 122 10.41 -11.07 -3.84
N LEU A 123 10.16 -10.71 -5.09
CA LEU A 123 11.15 -10.60 -6.15
C LEU A 123 11.09 -9.21 -6.75
N SER A 124 12.22 -8.51 -6.81
CA SER A 124 12.30 -7.18 -7.42
C SER A 124 13.43 -7.11 -8.42
N ARG A 125 13.19 -6.41 -9.53
CA ARG A 125 14.16 -6.08 -10.57
C ARG A 125 14.00 -4.61 -10.96
N GLY A 126 15.07 -3.97 -11.41
CA GLY A 126 15.01 -2.56 -11.76
C GLY A 126 16.23 -2.09 -12.51
N GLY A 127 16.21 -0.81 -12.89
CA GLY A 127 17.31 -0.14 -13.57
C GLY A 127 17.68 1.18 -12.88
N ALA A 128 18.98 1.46 -12.84
CA ALA A 128 19.57 2.71 -12.38
C ALA A 128 20.20 3.41 -13.60
N PHE A 129 19.42 4.27 -14.25
CA PHE A 129 19.79 4.88 -15.53
C PHE A 129 20.35 6.29 -15.37
N LEU A 130 19.88 7.02 -14.36
CA LEU A 130 20.25 8.43 -14.13
C LEU A 130 21.43 8.58 -13.16
N GLN A 131 21.48 7.72 -12.15
CA GLN A 131 22.48 7.79 -11.07
C GLN A 131 22.97 6.39 -10.71
N PRO A 132 24.25 6.17 -10.48
CA PRO A 132 24.76 4.88 -10.04
C PRO A 132 24.09 4.43 -8.73
N HIS A 133 23.66 3.17 -8.67
CA HIS A 133 23.08 2.52 -7.48
C HIS A 133 21.72 3.05 -7.00
N ILE A 134 21.14 4.07 -7.63
CA ILE A 134 19.81 4.59 -7.32
C ILE A 134 18.87 4.17 -8.44
N HIS A 135 18.02 3.18 -8.18
CA HIS A 135 17.09 2.67 -9.18
C HIS A 135 16.01 3.71 -9.50
N ASP A 136 15.82 4.00 -10.78
CA ASP A 136 14.84 4.93 -11.33
C ASP A 136 13.52 4.24 -11.67
N THR A 137 13.59 2.94 -11.87
CA THR A 137 12.45 2.08 -12.17
C THR A 137 12.62 0.73 -11.49
N THR A 138 11.54 0.20 -10.90
CA THR A 138 11.52 -1.14 -10.32
C THR A 138 10.19 -1.83 -10.57
N MET A 139 10.27 -3.14 -10.82
CA MET A 139 9.13 -4.04 -10.84
C MET A 139 9.30 -5.06 -9.72
N THR A 140 8.33 -5.11 -8.81
CA THR A 140 8.33 -6.01 -7.67
C THR A 140 7.18 -6.99 -7.78
N VAL A 141 7.46 -8.28 -7.74
CA VAL A 141 6.46 -9.36 -7.73
C VAL A 141 6.34 -9.93 -6.33
N LEU A 142 5.11 -10.06 -5.87
CA LEU A 142 4.73 -10.56 -4.55
C LEU A 142 3.89 -11.82 -4.73
N GLN A 143 4.37 -12.95 -4.21
CA GLN A 143 3.63 -14.21 -4.21
C GLN A 143 2.99 -14.41 -2.84
N TYR A 144 1.67 -14.46 -2.79
CA TYR A 144 0.90 -14.67 -1.57
C TYR A 144 0.41 -16.11 -1.44
N PRO A 145 -0.03 -16.53 -0.24
CA PRO A 145 -0.78 -17.79 -0.06
C PRO A 145 -1.98 -17.89 -1.01
N GLU A 146 -2.50 -19.09 -1.19
CA GLU A 146 -3.67 -19.38 -2.04
C GLU A 146 -3.47 -19.03 -3.52
N ASN A 147 -2.22 -19.00 -3.98
CA ASN A 147 -1.82 -18.69 -5.35
C ASN A 147 -2.22 -17.26 -5.81
N ILE A 148 -2.32 -16.31 -4.88
CA ILE A 148 -2.52 -14.90 -5.22
C ILE A 148 -1.18 -14.30 -5.63
N VAL A 149 -1.16 -13.59 -6.76
CA VAL A 149 0.02 -12.88 -7.26
C VAL A 149 -0.26 -11.38 -7.26
N GLY A 150 0.72 -10.60 -6.80
CA GLY A 150 0.71 -9.15 -6.95
C GLY A 150 1.95 -8.65 -7.66
N HIS A 151 1.86 -7.59 -8.44
CA HIS A 151 3.03 -6.86 -8.87
C HIS A 151 2.86 -5.36 -8.71
N ILE A 152 3.97 -4.70 -8.40
CA ILE A 152 4.07 -3.25 -8.23
C ILE A 152 5.10 -2.76 -9.22
N PHE A 153 4.71 -1.87 -10.11
CA PHE A 153 5.60 -1.19 -11.04
C PHE A 153 5.69 0.29 -10.67
N VAL A 154 6.88 0.74 -10.28
CA VAL A 154 7.14 2.13 -9.91
C VAL A 154 8.28 2.69 -10.76
N SER A 155 8.11 3.93 -11.24
CA SER A 155 9.12 4.61 -12.03
C SER A 155 8.92 6.12 -11.98
N TRP A 156 10.01 6.89 -11.91
CA TRP A 156 9.99 8.33 -12.21
C TRP A 156 10.51 8.64 -13.62
N LEU A 157 10.79 7.60 -14.43
CA LEU A 157 11.15 7.71 -15.85
C LEU A 157 10.03 7.15 -16.72
N HIS A 158 8.88 7.83 -16.72
CA HIS A 158 7.72 7.40 -17.51
C HIS A 158 7.08 8.60 -18.23
N PRO A 159 6.69 8.50 -19.50
CA PRO A 159 6.27 9.65 -20.30
C PRO A 159 4.96 10.30 -19.84
N PHE A 160 4.14 9.61 -19.05
CA PHE A 160 2.91 10.14 -18.48
C PHE A 160 2.72 9.68 -17.04
N LYS A 161 1.88 10.40 -16.29
CA LYS A 161 1.51 10.03 -14.94
C LYS A 161 0.46 8.92 -14.99
N GLU A 162 0.72 7.82 -14.28
CA GLU A 162 -0.23 6.72 -14.10
C GLU A 162 -0.19 6.26 -12.64
N HIS A 163 -1.32 6.37 -11.93
CA HIS A 163 -1.50 5.83 -10.58
C HIS A 163 -2.67 4.85 -10.60
N ARG A 164 -2.44 3.67 -11.16
CA ARG A 164 -3.46 2.65 -11.40
C ARG A 164 -3.34 1.49 -10.46
N LEU A 165 -4.49 1.08 -9.94
CA LEU A 165 -4.68 -0.16 -9.19
C LEU A 165 -5.70 -1.03 -9.92
N VAL A 166 -5.36 -2.30 -10.14
CA VAL A 166 -6.29 -3.29 -10.70
C VAL A 166 -6.33 -4.52 -9.81
N VAL A 167 -7.55 -4.97 -9.52
CA VAL A 167 -7.84 -6.14 -8.68
C VAL A 167 -8.67 -7.12 -9.49
N MET A 168 -8.17 -8.34 -9.66
CA MET A 168 -8.81 -9.39 -10.45
C MET A 168 -9.19 -10.57 -9.57
N GLY A 169 -10.46 -10.95 -9.66
CA GLY A 169 -11.00 -12.11 -8.98
C GLY A 169 -11.79 -13.02 -9.89
N SER A 170 -12.31 -14.09 -9.33
CA SER A 170 -12.99 -15.14 -10.09
C SER A 170 -14.35 -14.72 -10.66
N LYS A 171 -14.99 -13.68 -10.10
CA LYS A 171 -16.29 -13.19 -10.55
C LYS A 171 -16.24 -11.88 -11.33
N GLY A 172 -15.16 -11.12 -11.21
CA GLY A 172 -15.01 -9.85 -11.89
C GLY A 172 -13.70 -9.16 -11.55
N MET A 173 -13.50 -7.98 -12.14
CA MET A 173 -12.28 -7.19 -12.00
C MET A 173 -12.64 -5.76 -11.63
N VAL A 174 -11.73 -5.09 -10.93
CA VAL A 174 -11.88 -3.68 -10.56
C VAL A 174 -10.67 -2.92 -11.05
N SER A 175 -10.87 -1.73 -11.61
CA SER A 175 -9.78 -0.78 -11.86
C SER A 175 -10.09 0.57 -11.22
N TYR A 176 -9.04 1.19 -10.68
CA TYR A 176 -9.07 2.55 -10.18
C TYR A 176 -7.81 3.29 -10.64
N GLU A 177 -7.99 4.48 -11.21
CA GLU A 177 -6.92 5.33 -11.71
C GLU A 177 -6.99 6.70 -11.01
N ASP A 178 -6.14 6.94 -10.01
CA ASP A 178 -6.12 8.21 -9.25
C ASP A 178 -5.54 9.39 -10.04
N SER A 179 -4.80 9.11 -11.11
CA SER A 179 -4.21 10.13 -11.99
C SER A 179 -5.14 10.58 -13.12
N SER A 180 -6.27 9.91 -13.36
CA SER A 180 -7.28 10.36 -14.31
C SER A 180 -8.12 11.52 -13.75
N GLU A 181 -8.67 12.36 -14.62
CA GLU A 181 -9.54 13.47 -14.22
C GLU A 181 -10.85 12.96 -13.61
N GLU A 182 -11.42 11.91 -14.19
CA GLU A 182 -12.69 11.31 -13.76
C GLU A 182 -12.54 10.53 -12.46
N LYS A 183 -11.37 9.97 -12.18
CA LYS A 183 -11.11 9.11 -11.01
C LYS A 183 -12.16 8.04 -10.80
N GLU A 184 -12.60 7.43 -11.90
CA GLU A 184 -13.64 6.41 -11.84
C GLU A 184 -13.15 5.11 -11.23
N LEU A 185 -13.99 4.54 -10.36
CA LEU A 185 -13.87 3.17 -9.89
C LEU A 185 -14.73 2.29 -10.79
N LEU A 186 -14.10 1.47 -11.63
CA LEU A 186 -14.78 0.64 -12.59
C LEU A 186 -14.80 -0.82 -12.14
N PHE A 187 -15.98 -1.43 -12.18
CA PHE A 187 -16.15 -2.87 -12.00
C PHE A 187 -16.51 -3.51 -13.35
N TYR A 188 -15.76 -4.54 -13.71
CA TYR A 188 -15.95 -5.31 -14.93
C TYR A 188 -16.46 -6.70 -14.55
N GLU A 189 -17.67 -7.05 -14.94
CA GLU A 189 -18.25 -8.38 -14.77
C GLU A 189 -17.70 -9.36 -15.82
N LYS A 190 -16.41 -9.27 -16.09
CA LYS A 190 -15.68 -10.08 -17.08
C LYS A 190 -14.94 -11.21 -16.39
N GLY A 191 -14.74 -12.31 -17.10
CA GLY A 191 -14.02 -13.46 -16.57
C GLY A 191 -13.97 -14.63 -17.54
N ILE A 192 -13.54 -15.79 -17.04
CA ILE A 192 -13.56 -17.05 -17.75
C ILE A 192 -14.39 -18.02 -16.92
N ASP A 193 -15.41 -18.59 -17.54
CA ASP A 193 -16.24 -19.65 -16.97
C ASP A 193 -15.84 -20.99 -17.60
N TRP A 194 -15.84 -22.06 -16.81
CA TRP A 194 -15.57 -23.42 -17.30
C TRP A 194 -16.90 -24.12 -17.56
N ILE A 195 -17.23 -24.36 -18.84
CA ILE A 195 -18.44 -25.04 -19.27
C ILE A 195 -18.05 -26.36 -19.96
N GLN A 196 -18.45 -27.47 -19.38
CA GLN A 196 -18.12 -28.80 -19.86
C GLN A 196 -16.61 -29.08 -20.06
N GLY A 197 -15.77 -28.41 -19.22
CA GLY A 197 -14.32 -28.54 -19.30
C GLY A 197 -13.62 -27.55 -20.26
N GLU A 198 -14.37 -26.70 -20.94
CA GLU A 198 -13.84 -25.70 -21.86
C GLU A 198 -13.87 -24.28 -21.23
N PRO A 199 -12.81 -23.46 -21.40
CA PRO A 199 -12.77 -22.08 -20.91
C PRO A 199 -13.56 -21.17 -21.85
N ILE A 200 -14.67 -20.63 -21.36
CA ILE A 200 -15.55 -19.72 -22.11
C ILE A 200 -15.41 -18.31 -21.55
N LYS A 201 -15.12 -17.35 -22.43
CA LYS A 201 -15.05 -15.93 -22.06
C LYS A 201 -16.43 -15.41 -21.66
N ARG A 202 -16.50 -14.81 -20.48
CA ARG A 202 -17.66 -14.03 -20.03
C ARG A 202 -17.43 -12.55 -20.32
N ASP A 203 -18.19 -11.98 -21.27
CA ASP A 203 -18.23 -10.55 -21.58
C ASP A 203 -19.40 -9.90 -20.83
N GLY A 204 -19.20 -9.64 -19.54
CA GLY A 204 -20.19 -8.95 -18.71
C GLY A 204 -20.12 -7.43 -18.80
N ALA A 205 -21.04 -6.77 -18.09
CA ALA A 205 -21.15 -5.31 -18.05
C ALA A 205 -19.93 -4.64 -17.40
N THR A 206 -19.73 -3.37 -17.73
CA THR A 206 -18.86 -2.46 -16.99
C THR A 206 -19.73 -1.50 -16.19
N GLU A 207 -19.50 -1.41 -14.89
CA GLU A 207 -20.25 -0.59 -13.95
C GLU A 207 -19.32 0.46 -13.33
N VAL A 208 -19.73 1.73 -13.32
CA VAL A 208 -19.08 2.78 -12.54
C VAL A 208 -19.56 2.68 -11.11
N ILE A 209 -18.67 2.33 -10.20
CA ILE A 209 -18.95 2.21 -8.77
C ILE A 209 -18.81 3.58 -8.11
N LYS A 210 -19.90 4.09 -7.56
CA LYS A 210 -19.90 5.35 -6.81
C LYS A 210 -19.26 5.17 -5.45
N TYR A 211 -18.50 6.19 -5.03
CA TYR A 211 -17.91 6.33 -3.70
C TYR A 211 -17.98 7.79 -3.25
N ASP A 212 -17.91 8.04 -1.94
CA ASP A 212 -17.96 9.39 -1.39
C ASP A 212 -16.67 10.14 -1.67
N PRO A 213 -16.72 11.40 -2.14
CA PRO A 213 -15.53 12.19 -2.50
C PRO A 213 -14.86 12.82 -1.26
N ALA A 214 -14.50 12.01 -0.26
CA ALA A 214 -13.76 12.49 0.90
C ALA A 214 -12.26 12.60 0.61
N LEU A 215 -11.59 13.57 1.27
CA LEU A 215 -10.15 13.74 1.18
C LEU A 215 -9.44 12.68 2.03
N PRO A 216 -8.55 11.87 1.47
CA PRO A 216 -7.89 10.79 2.22
C PRO A 216 -7.15 11.27 3.48
N LEU A 217 -6.46 12.42 3.41
CA LEU A 217 -5.76 13.00 4.56
C LEU A 217 -6.73 13.38 5.69
N THR A 218 -7.89 13.93 5.34
CA THR A 218 -8.92 14.27 6.33
C THR A 218 -9.46 13.01 7.01
N GLU A 219 -9.68 11.94 6.24
CA GLU A 219 -10.14 10.66 6.79
C GLU A 219 -9.08 9.97 7.65
N GLU A 220 -7.81 10.05 7.26
CA GLU A 220 -6.69 9.53 8.04
C GLU A 220 -6.57 10.24 9.39
N LEU A 221 -6.54 11.58 9.38
CA LEU A 221 -6.47 12.39 10.60
C LEU A 221 -7.69 12.20 11.49
N ARG A 222 -8.89 12.16 10.90
CA ARG A 222 -10.14 11.88 11.65
C ARG A 222 -10.09 10.51 12.31
N TYR A 223 -9.59 9.49 11.59
CA TYR A 223 -9.43 8.15 12.14
C TYR A 223 -8.46 8.15 13.31
N PHE A 224 -7.31 8.80 13.20
CA PHE A 224 -6.35 8.93 14.29
C PHE A 224 -6.96 9.64 15.51
N LEU A 225 -7.60 10.81 15.30
CA LEU A 225 -8.22 11.59 16.38
C LEU A 225 -9.30 10.79 17.12
N ASN A 226 -10.10 9.99 16.41
CA ASN A 226 -11.15 9.17 17.01
C ASN A 226 -10.61 8.01 17.87
N HIS A 227 -9.30 7.72 17.83
CA HIS A 227 -8.65 6.67 18.62
C HIS A 227 -7.73 7.21 19.71
N LEU A 228 -7.80 8.51 20.00
CA LEU A 228 -7.03 9.12 21.10
C LEU A 228 -7.60 8.75 22.48
N ASP A 229 -8.74 8.13 22.54
CA ASP A 229 -9.33 7.54 23.76
C ASP A 229 -8.66 6.23 24.17
N GLY A 230 -7.74 5.70 23.37
CA GLY A 230 -7.04 4.43 23.58
C GLY A 230 -7.71 3.24 22.89
N THR A 231 -8.82 3.42 22.19
CA THR A 231 -9.38 2.37 21.33
C THR A 231 -8.30 1.93 20.32
N PRO A 232 -8.01 0.61 20.15
CA PRO A 232 -6.94 0.15 19.31
C PRO A 232 -7.14 0.50 17.83
N ILE A 233 -6.11 1.07 17.21
CA ILE A 233 -6.04 1.30 15.76
C ILE A 233 -5.84 -0.03 15.04
N THR A 234 -6.69 -0.34 14.06
CA THR A 234 -6.65 -1.57 13.27
C THR A 234 -6.22 -1.37 11.82
N VAL A 235 -6.28 -0.13 11.32
CA VAL A 235 -5.84 0.25 9.96
C VAL A 235 -4.62 1.15 10.08
N ALA A 236 -3.58 0.85 9.31
CA ALA A 236 -2.31 1.58 9.32
C ALA A 236 -1.61 1.62 10.70
N ASN A 237 -1.82 0.62 11.54
CA ASN A 237 -1.15 0.52 12.85
C ASN A 237 0.34 0.21 12.71
N GLY A 238 1.07 0.22 13.83
CA GLY A 238 2.51 -0.06 13.85
C GLY A 238 2.88 -1.41 13.23
N SER A 239 2.04 -2.45 13.39
CA SER A 239 2.26 -3.77 12.75
C SER A 239 2.16 -3.69 11.23
N ASN A 240 1.21 -2.92 10.68
CA ASN A 240 1.11 -2.70 9.23
C ASN A 240 2.36 -1.96 8.70
N GLY A 241 2.87 -0.98 9.44
CA GLY A 241 4.13 -0.31 9.10
C GLY A 241 5.33 -1.27 9.07
N ILE A 242 5.41 -2.21 10.03
CA ILE A 242 6.45 -3.25 10.07
C ILE A 242 6.33 -4.20 8.86
N GLU A 243 5.13 -4.63 8.49
CA GLU A 243 4.90 -5.48 7.31
C GLU A 243 5.36 -4.81 6.02
N VAL A 244 5.05 -3.52 5.85
CA VAL A 244 5.50 -2.74 4.69
C VAL A 244 7.02 -2.68 4.62
N LEU A 245 7.69 -2.41 5.74
CA LEU A 245 9.16 -2.40 5.80
C LEU A 245 9.78 -3.77 5.54
N ASP A 246 9.19 -4.85 6.04
CA ASP A 246 9.65 -6.22 5.77
C ASP A 246 9.66 -6.53 4.26
N ILE A 247 8.62 -6.12 3.56
CA ILE A 247 8.51 -6.30 2.11
C ILE A 247 9.51 -5.40 1.38
N LEU A 248 9.68 -4.14 1.80
CA LEU A 248 10.66 -3.21 1.22
C LEU A 248 12.11 -3.70 1.38
N GLU A 249 12.48 -4.19 2.56
CA GLU A 249 13.80 -4.75 2.81
C GLU A 249 14.05 -5.98 1.92
N LYS A 250 13.10 -6.92 1.83
CA LYS A 250 13.19 -8.08 0.95
C LYS A 250 13.28 -7.71 -0.53
N ALA A 251 12.51 -6.70 -0.96
CA ALA A 251 12.56 -6.19 -2.33
C ALA A 251 13.93 -5.55 -2.62
N THR A 252 14.48 -4.80 -1.67
CA THR A 252 15.81 -4.20 -1.77
C THR A 252 16.91 -5.26 -1.86
N GLU A 253 16.86 -6.30 -1.02
CA GLU A 253 17.79 -7.43 -1.11
C GLU A 253 17.71 -8.15 -2.46
N SER A 254 16.49 -8.28 -3.01
CA SER A 254 16.28 -8.88 -4.34
C SER A 254 16.86 -8.03 -5.46
N LEU A 255 16.75 -6.69 -5.38
CA LEU A 255 17.37 -5.76 -6.33
C LEU A 255 18.89 -5.83 -6.33
N MET A 256 19.50 -6.02 -5.15
CA MET A 256 20.96 -6.09 -5.01
C MET A 256 21.56 -7.41 -5.53
N LYS A 257 20.75 -8.45 -5.67
CA LYS A 257 21.19 -9.77 -6.16
C LYS A 257 21.12 -9.91 -7.69
N GLY A 258 20.73 -8.85 -8.39
CA GLY A 258 20.65 -8.79 -9.85
C GLY A 258 19.29 -9.10 -10.39
#